data_0ee4904cfcdb000a1ec113c56f5dddde
#
_entry.id   0ee4904cfcdb000a1ec113c56f5dddde
#
_cell.length_a   1.000
_cell.length_b   1.000
_cell.length_c   1.000
_cell.angle_alpha   90.00
_cell.angle_beta   90.00
_cell.angle_gamma   90.00
#
_symmetry.space_group_name_H-M   'P 1'
#
loop_
_entity.id
_entity.type
_entity.pdbx_description
1 polymer ?
#
loop_
_entity_poly.entity_id
_entity_poly.type
_entity_poly.pdbx_seq_one_letter_code
_entity_poly.pdbx_strand_id
1 'polypeptide(L)'
;MKPLFAHISTAAVLAVVVFFLGCHGAATPKAASGRTQAQAQAKKYHVRGIVVSSDAKTGAVTLDTEAIPGYMGAMTMPYTLAQPNIATELHPGDTITATLTATADADTLDEIVVVGQAKPDYKPAITYNDLQPGETVPDFAFRNQNGRIVRLTQWKGKVLLLTFIYTRCPLPNFCVRMSRNFAGIDKELQKDPQLYAKTHLLSVSFDPQYDTPAVLRSYGGAYTGNYTKETFAHWDFAAPTDQELPKIMQFFDVGATPETDRTITHSLSTVVIGPDGKVFKWYPGNEWTPDQVLADVRKLAG
;
A
#
# COMPACT_ATOMS: atom_id res chain seq x y z
N MET A 1 73.50 -24.61 -3.39
CA MET A 1 74.30 -24.74 -4.61
C MET A 1 73.62 -23.89 -5.68
N LYS A 2 74.25 -22.74 -6.04
CA LYS A 2 73.99 -21.96 -7.24
C LYS A 2 74.79 -22.63 -8.41
N PRO A 3 74.41 -22.40 -9.71
CA PRO A 3 74.68 -21.19 -10.47
C PRO A 3 73.53 -20.82 -11.40
N LEU A 4 73.30 -19.58 -11.77
CA LEU A 4 74.01 -18.49 -12.51
C LEU A 4 74.06 -18.68 -14.05
N PHE A 5 73.82 -17.54 -14.75
CA PHE A 5 74.06 -17.13 -16.15
C PHE A 5 72.87 -17.32 -17.11
N ALA A 6 72.58 -16.42 -18.09
CA ALA A 6 73.26 -15.20 -18.53
C ALA A 6 72.26 -14.34 -19.37
N HIS A 7 72.61 -13.07 -19.49
CA HIS A 7 72.08 -12.06 -20.37
C HIS A 7 72.12 -12.37 -21.84
N ILE A 8 71.21 -11.77 -22.66
CA ILE A 8 71.57 -11.14 -23.92
C ILE A 8 70.63 -9.94 -24.19
N SER A 9 71.24 -8.75 -24.28
CA SER A 9 70.68 -7.51 -24.81
C SER A 9 70.78 -7.51 -26.33
N THR A 10 69.84 -6.92 -27.04
CA THR A 10 70.15 -6.21 -28.31
C THR A 10 69.16 -5.06 -28.54
N ALA A 11 69.76 -4.03 -29.04
CA ALA A 11 69.33 -2.64 -29.10
C ALA A 11 68.45 -2.31 -30.32
N ALA A 12 67.69 -1.24 -30.13
CA ALA A 12 67.42 -0.11 -30.99
C ALA A 12 67.04 -0.26 -32.47
N VAL A 13 65.91 0.33 -32.84
CA VAL A 13 65.88 1.32 -33.94
C VAL A 13 64.76 2.33 -33.68
N LEU A 14 65.16 3.61 -33.71
CA LEU A 14 64.38 4.84 -33.65
C LEU A 14 63.73 5.06 -35.02
N ALA A 15 62.45 5.34 -35.10
CA ALA A 15 61.85 6.06 -36.22
C ALA A 15 60.84 7.08 -35.70
N VAL A 16 61.28 8.32 -35.74
CA VAL A 16 60.48 9.54 -35.51
C VAL A 16 59.66 9.78 -36.78
N VAL A 17 58.36 9.83 -36.67
CA VAL A 17 57.47 10.49 -37.62
C VAL A 17 56.56 11.46 -36.88
N VAL A 18 56.91 12.72 -37.10
CA VAL A 18 56.06 13.87 -36.70
C VAL A 18 55.01 14.06 -37.79
N PHE A 19 53.75 14.05 -37.41
CA PHE A 19 52.70 14.67 -38.23
C PHE A 19 51.59 15.28 -37.37
N PHE A 20 51.57 16.56 -37.50
CA PHE A 20 50.53 17.60 -37.45
C PHE A 20 49.25 17.42 -36.61
N LEU A 21 49.04 18.52 -35.88
CA LEU A 21 47.83 19.00 -35.21
C LEU A 21 46.54 18.78 -36.00
N GLY A 22 45.56 18.22 -35.33
CA GLY A 22 44.15 18.30 -35.66
C GLY A 22 43.34 18.26 -34.37
N CYS A 23 42.99 19.45 -33.84
CA CYS A 23 42.04 19.58 -32.78
C CYS A 23 40.65 19.13 -33.27
N HIS A 24 40.24 17.97 -32.86
CA HIS A 24 38.82 17.60 -32.87
C HIS A 24 38.45 17.18 -31.46
N GLY A 25 37.66 18.04 -30.81
CA GLY A 25 37.04 17.73 -29.54
C GLY A 25 36.14 16.53 -29.67
N ALA A 26 36.58 15.41 -29.12
CA ALA A 26 35.71 14.26 -28.92
C ALA A 26 34.78 14.55 -27.73
N ALA A 27 33.56 14.97 -28.04
CA ALA A 27 32.48 14.97 -27.10
C ALA A 27 32.19 13.52 -26.70
N THR A 28 32.52 13.14 -25.47
CA THR A 28 32.06 11.91 -24.87
C THR A 28 30.52 11.89 -24.86
N PRO A 29 29.87 10.87 -25.42
CA PRO A 29 28.43 10.75 -25.27
C PRO A 29 28.13 10.48 -23.80
N LYS A 30 27.54 11.48 -23.15
CA LYS A 30 26.91 11.35 -21.84
C LYS A 30 25.81 10.30 -22.01
N ALA A 31 26.03 9.09 -21.51
CA ALA A 31 25.03 8.06 -21.46
C ALA A 31 23.83 8.61 -20.65
N ALA A 32 22.83 9.07 -21.35
CA ALA A 32 21.52 9.33 -20.80
C ALA A 32 20.96 7.98 -20.37
N SER A 33 21.10 7.64 -19.08
CA SER A 33 20.34 6.57 -18.46
C SER A 33 18.87 7.01 -18.37
N GLY A 34 18.21 7.01 -19.51
CA GLY A 34 16.76 7.03 -19.61
C GLY A 34 16.26 5.69 -19.07
N ARG A 35 16.11 5.57 -17.75
CA ARG A 35 15.13 4.63 -17.21
C ARG A 35 13.78 5.17 -17.66
N THR A 36 13.31 4.63 -18.78
CA THR A 36 11.90 4.67 -19.12
C THR A 36 11.20 3.94 -17.97
N GLN A 37 10.67 4.69 -17.01
CA GLN A 37 9.62 4.18 -16.15
C GLN A 37 8.53 3.78 -17.15
N ALA A 38 8.30 2.48 -17.29
CA ALA A 38 7.13 1.98 -17.97
C ALA A 38 5.94 2.58 -17.18
N GLN A 39 5.35 3.64 -17.71
CA GLN A 39 4.07 4.14 -17.24
C GLN A 39 3.11 2.98 -17.39
N ALA A 40 2.70 2.41 -16.24
CA ALA A 40 1.65 1.41 -16.21
C ALA A 40 0.45 2.04 -16.92
N GLN A 41 0.10 1.51 -18.09
CA GLN A 41 -0.98 2.03 -18.90
C GLN A 41 -2.26 1.98 -18.06
N ALA A 42 -2.94 3.13 -17.92
CA ALA A 42 -4.24 3.21 -17.29
C ALA A 42 -5.20 2.24 -18.00
N LYS A 43 -5.82 1.37 -17.24
CA LYS A 43 -6.84 0.44 -17.76
C LYS A 43 -8.22 0.98 -17.45
N LYS A 44 -9.11 0.89 -18.43
CA LYS A 44 -10.50 1.31 -18.27
C LYS A 44 -11.42 0.10 -18.15
N TYR A 45 -12.37 0.20 -17.22
CA TYR A 45 -13.37 -0.82 -16.96
C TYR A 45 -14.75 -0.19 -16.86
N HIS A 46 -15.78 -0.93 -17.23
CA HIS A 46 -17.15 -0.52 -16.97
C HIS A 46 -17.57 -0.97 -15.58
N VAL A 47 -18.11 -0.03 -14.80
CA VAL A 47 -18.57 -0.28 -13.43
C VAL A 47 -20.07 -0.07 -13.36
N ARG A 48 -20.72 -0.93 -12.59
CA ARG A 48 -22.11 -0.76 -12.15
C ARG A 48 -22.16 -1.02 -10.65
N GLY A 49 -22.89 -0.18 -9.91
CA GLY A 49 -22.98 -0.33 -8.47
C GLY A 49 -24.07 0.55 -7.86
N ILE A 50 -24.30 0.35 -6.57
CA ILE A 50 -25.24 1.15 -5.76
C ILE A 50 -24.43 2.11 -4.91
N VAL A 51 -24.81 3.40 -4.91
CA VAL A 51 -24.20 4.40 -4.05
C VAL A 51 -24.53 4.09 -2.59
N VAL A 52 -23.51 3.91 -1.79
CA VAL A 52 -23.61 3.72 -0.33
C VAL A 52 -23.49 5.06 0.36
N SER A 53 -22.50 5.87 -0.04
CA SER A 53 -22.30 7.23 0.44
C SER A 53 -21.60 8.08 -0.61
N SER A 54 -21.76 9.41 -0.49
CA SER A 54 -21.03 10.38 -1.31
C SER A 54 -20.57 11.55 -0.43
N ASP A 55 -19.38 12.08 -0.70
CA ASP A 55 -18.82 13.24 0.00
C ASP A 55 -18.45 14.34 -1.00
N ALA A 56 -19.26 15.35 -1.04
CA ALA A 56 -19.07 16.51 -1.92
C ALA A 56 -17.82 17.35 -1.59
N LYS A 57 -17.26 17.22 -0.36
CA LYS A 57 -16.05 17.98 0.04
C LYS A 57 -14.79 17.33 -0.50
N THR A 58 -14.74 16.01 -0.51
CA THR A 58 -13.58 15.24 -0.97
C THR A 58 -13.72 14.77 -2.40
N GLY A 59 -14.92 14.76 -2.96
CA GLY A 59 -15.23 14.16 -4.26
C GLY A 59 -15.16 12.63 -4.22
N ALA A 60 -15.31 12.02 -3.04
CA ALA A 60 -15.36 10.59 -2.88
C ALA A 60 -16.80 10.05 -3.00
N VAL A 61 -16.92 8.84 -3.55
CA VAL A 61 -18.16 8.05 -3.54
C VAL A 61 -17.85 6.62 -3.12
N THR A 62 -18.60 6.09 -2.18
CA THR A 62 -18.54 4.67 -1.83
C THR A 62 -19.63 3.94 -2.61
N LEU A 63 -19.22 2.93 -3.36
CA LEU A 63 -20.12 2.09 -4.16
C LEU A 63 -20.11 0.67 -3.68
N ASP A 64 -21.29 0.06 -3.59
CA ASP A 64 -21.44 -1.40 -3.59
C ASP A 64 -21.47 -1.84 -5.06
N THR A 65 -20.31 -2.27 -5.57
CA THR A 65 -20.13 -2.57 -7.00
C THR A 65 -20.44 -4.03 -7.31
N GLU A 66 -21.03 -4.26 -8.46
CA GLU A 66 -21.02 -5.56 -9.10
C GLU A 66 -19.59 -5.97 -9.46
N ALA A 67 -19.35 -7.26 -9.73
CA ALA A 67 -18.04 -7.72 -10.18
C ALA A 67 -17.61 -6.98 -11.45
N ILE A 68 -16.36 -6.51 -11.46
CA ILE A 68 -15.74 -5.83 -12.60
C ILE A 68 -14.87 -6.85 -13.35
N PRO A 69 -15.33 -7.42 -14.48
CA PRO A 69 -14.62 -8.47 -15.18
C PRO A 69 -13.19 -8.08 -15.55
N GLY A 70 -12.23 -8.93 -15.21
CA GLY A 70 -10.82 -8.70 -15.47
C GLY A 70 -10.13 -7.70 -14.54
N TYR A 71 -10.84 -7.26 -13.47
CA TYR A 71 -10.28 -6.38 -12.46
C TYR A 71 -10.54 -6.87 -11.04
N MET A 72 -11.81 -6.93 -10.59
CA MET A 72 -12.12 -7.32 -9.21
C MET A 72 -13.52 -7.93 -9.10
N GLY A 73 -13.76 -8.69 -8.03
CA GLY A 73 -15.06 -9.21 -7.64
C GLY A 73 -16.04 -8.12 -7.19
N ALA A 74 -17.30 -8.50 -6.92
CA ALA A 74 -18.28 -7.58 -6.34
C ALA A 74 -17.88 -7.17 -4.93
N MET A 75 -17.87 -5.87 -4.64
CA MET A 75 -17.48 -5.37 -3.33
C MET A 75 -17.92 -3.92 -3.12
N THR A 76 -17.92 -3.51 -1.84
CA THR A 76 -18.12 -2.09 -1.52
C THR A 76 -16.76 -1.44 -1.24
N MET A 77 -16.48 -0.33 -1.93
CA MET A 77 -15.25 0.43 -1.71
C MET A 77 -15.42 1.91 -2.12
N PRO A 78 -14.60 2.81 -1.54
CA PRO A 78 -14.56 4.19 -1.97
C PRO A 78 -13.81 4.35 -3.30
N TYR A 79 -14.28 5.31 -4.10
CA TYR A 79 -13.67 5.76 -5.34
C TYR A 79 -13.57 7.27 -5.35
N THR A 80 -12.59 7.82 -6.05
CA THR A 80 -12.52 9.25 -6.33
C THR A 80 -13.25 9.54 -7.63
N LEU A 81 -14.03 10.62 -7.64
CA LEU A 81 -14.69 11.11 -8.84
C LEU A 81 -13.74 12.00 -9.64
N ALA A 82 -13.63 11.78 -10.94
CA ALA A 82 -12.91 12.68 -11.85
C ALA A 82 -13.45 14.12 -11.81
N GLN A 83 -14.74 14.25 -11.54
CA GLN A 83 -15.45 15.51 -11.35
C GLN A 83 -16.08 15.53 -9.94
N PRO A 84 -15.41 16.12 -8.92
CA PRO A 84 -15.87 16.08 -7.54
C PRO A 84 -17.26 16.65 -7.29
N ASN A 85 -17.69 17.62 -8.09
CA ASN A 85 -19.00 18.23 -7.98
C ASN A 85 -20.17 17.26 -8.22
N ILE A 86 -19.95 16.16 -8.96
CA ILE A 86 -20.99 15.15 -9.18
C ILE A 86 -21.40 14.47 -7.88
N ALA A 87 -20.53 14.43 -6.87
CA ALA A 87 -20.84 13.83 -5.56
C ALA A 87 -22.11 14.47 -4.91
N THR A 88 -22.44 15.72 -5.24
CA THR A 88 -23.64 16.38 -4.71
C THR A 88 -24.94 15.86 -5.32
N GLU A 89 -24.85 15.19 -6.46
CA GLU A 89 -26.00 14.68 -7.22
C GLU A 89 -26.22 13.18 -6.98
N LEU A 90 -25.28 12.52 -6.28
CA LEU A 90 -25.35 11.10 -5.98
C LEU A 90 -25.93 10.89 -4.57
N HIS A 91 -26.98 10.09 -4.48
CA HIS A 91 -27.66 9.81 -3.22
C HIS A 91 -27.52 8.32 -2.85
N PRO A 92 -27.38 7.99 -1.55
CA PRO A 92 -27.39 6.61 -1.11
C PRO A 92 -28.58 5.83 -1.66
N GLY A 93 -28.31 4.68 -2.28
CA GLY A 93 -29.30 3.83 -2.94
C GLY A 93 -29.47 4.08 -4.44
N ASP A 94 -28.89 5.13 -5.00
CA ASP A 94 -28.86 5.31 -6.45
C ASP A 94 -28.03 4.20 -7.09
N THR A 95 -28.52 3.64 -8.17
CA THR A 95 -27.76 2.72 -9.00
C THR A 95 -27.10 3.52 -10.12
N ILE A 96 -25.78 3.40 -10.22
CA ILE A 96 -25.01 4.10 -11.24
C ILE A 96 -24.26 3.13 -12.16
N THR A 97 -23.93 3.61 -13.34
CA THR A 97 -22.86 3.08 -14.18
C THR A 97 -21.80 4.15 -14.36
N ALA A 98 -20.55 3.71 -14.51
CA ALA A 98 -19.40 4.61 -14.66
C ALA A 98 -18.28 3.93 -15.44
N THR A 99 -17.33 4.74 -15.90
CA THR A 99 -16.03 4.25 -16.39
C THR A 99 -14.99 4.38 -15.28
N LEU A 100 -14.45 3.25 -14.84
CA LEU A 100 -13.32 3.19 -13.90
C LEU A 100 -12.01 3.27 -14.68
N THR A 101 -11.20 4.25 -14.36
CA THR A 101 -9.81 4.32 -14.80
C THR A 101 -8.90 3.85 -13.67
N ALA A 102 -8.37 2.63 -13.79
CA ALA A 102 -7.45 2.04 -12.83
C ALA A 102 -6.00 2.35 -13.24
N THR A 103 -5.24 2.96 -12.34
CA THR A 103 -3.82 3.25 -12.49
C THR A 103 -3.02 2.62 -11.36
N ALA A 104 -1.69 2.71 -11.41
CA ALA A 104 -0.85 2.28 -10.28
C ALA A 104 -1.06 3.14 -9.03
N ASP A 105 -1.62 4.34 -9.19
CA ASP A 105 -1.69 5.35 -8.14
C ASP A 105 -3.11 5.62 -7.64
N ALA A 106 -4.15 5.44 -8.45
CA ALA A 106 -5.53 5.72 -8.07
C ALA A 106 -6.54 4.98 -8.96
N ASP A 107 -7.73 4.78 -8.41
CA ASP A 107 -8.93 4.30 -9.08
C ASP A 107 -9.94 5.45 -9.17
N THR A 108 -10.16 5.96 -10.37
CA THR A 108 -10.98 7.15 -10.60
C THR A 108 -12.19 6.81 -11.44
N LEU A 109 -13.37 7.28 -11.02
CA LEU A 109 -14.62 7.14 -11.76
C LEU A 109 -14.93 8.38 -12.59
N ASP A 110 -15.30 8.16 -13.83
CA ASP A 110 -15.76 9.16 -14.78
C ASP A 110 -17.00 8.65 -15.56
N GLU A 111 -17.61 9.50 -16.38
CA GLU A 111 -18.76 9.15 -17.22
C GLU A 111 -19.92 8.54 -16.41
N ILE A 112 -20.21 9.13 -15.24
CA ILE A 112 -21.19 8.59 -14.30
C ILE A 112 -22.61 8.86 -14.82
N VAL A 113 -23.41 7.80 -14.81
CA VAL A 113 -24.83 7.86 -15.18
C VAL A 113 -25.67 7.20 -14.08
N VAL A 114 -26.61 7.93 -13.52
CA VAL A 114 -27.62 7.34 -12.62
C VAL A 114 -28.65 6.60 -13.46
N VAL A 115 -28.62 5.25 -13.35
CA VAL A 115 -29.52 4.34 -14.08
C VAL A 115 -30.71 3.87 -13.26
N GLY A 116 -30.70 4.17 -11.96
CA GLY A 116 -31.80 3.89 -11.04
C GLY A 116 -31.73 4.82 -9.84
N GLN A 117 -32.85 5.42 -9.47
CA GLN A 117 -32.93 6.26 -8.28
C GLN A 117 -33.27 5.44 -7.04
N ALA A 118 -32.72 5.85 -5.91
CA ALA A 118 -33.01 5.26 -4.62
C ALA A 118 -34.50 5.33 -4.29
N LYS A 119 -35.01 4.28 -3.62
CA LYS A 119 -36.33 4.37 -2.99
C LYS A 119 -36.25 5.29 -1.77
N PRO A 120 -37.35 6.03 -1.42
CA PRO A 120 -37.35 6.97 -0.30
C PRO A 120 -36.98 6.35 1.08
N ASP A 121 -37.13 5.03 1.22
CA ASP A 121 -36.87 4.25 2.42
C ASP A 121 -35.60 3.36 2.30
N TYR A 122 -34.76 3.60 1.30
CA TYR A 122 -33.55 2.85 1.11
C TYR A 122 -32.66 2.91 2.35
N LYS A 123 -32.24 1.75 2.81
CA LYS A 123 -31.21 1.58 3.83
C LYS A 123 -30.13 0.65 3.26
N PRO A 124 -28.86 1.03 3.31
CA PRO A 124 -27.77 0.17 2.87
C PRO A 124 -27.85 -1.18 3.62
N ALA A 125 -27.67 -2.29 2.90
CA ALA A 125 -27.62 -3.62 3.48
C ALA A 125 -26.41 -3.81 4.42
N ILE A 126 -25.38 -3.01 4.22
CA ILE A 126 -24.16 -3.01 5.03
C ILE A 126 -23.99 -1.58 5.57
N THR A 127 -24.00 -1.43 6.89
CA THR A 127 -23.61 -0.20 7.56
C THR A 127 -22.11 -0.27 7.78
N TYR A 128 -21.34 0.52 7.03
CA TYR A 128 -19.91 0.68 7.30
C TYR A 128 -19.75 1.51 8.56
N ASN A 129 -18.95 1.01 9.49
CA ASN A 129 -18.61 1.73 10.71
C ASN A 129 -17.40 2.62 10.40
N ASP A 130 -17.64 3.79 9.81
CA ASP A 130 -16.57 4.79 9.60
C ASP A 130 -15.87 5.05 10.94
N LEU A 131 -14.63 4.61 11.05
CA LEU A 131 -13.80 4.84 12.24
C LEU A 131 -13.69 6.33 12.55
N GLN A 132 -14.13 6.72 13.74
CA GLN A 132 -14.12 8.11 14.13
C GLN A 132 -12.85 8.46 14.94
N PRO A 133 -12.25 9.64 14.72
CA PRO A 133 -11.18 10.13 15.57
C PRO A 133 -11.64 10.19 17.05
N GLY A 134 -10.77 9.67 17.94
CA GLY A 134 -11.05 9.56 19.37
C GLY A 134 -11.70 8.24 19.79
N GLU A 135 -12.12 7.40 18.89
CA GLU A 135 -12.65 6.06 19.18
C GLU A 135 -11.58 5.17 19.79
N THR A 136 -11.92 4.50 20.89
CA THR A 136 -10.97 3.60 21.57
C THR A 136 -10.87 2.28 20.83
N VAL A 137 -9.64 1.93 20.42
CA VAL A 137 -9.38 0.66 19.76
C VAL A 137 -9.36 -0.47 20.77
N PRO A 138 -10.18 -1.54 20.58
CA PRO A 138 -10.15 -2.72 21.46
C PRO A 138 -8.77 -3.40 21.45
N ASP A 139 -8.44 -4.08 22.56
CA ASP A 139 -7.17 -4.80 22.69
C ASP A 139 -7.18 -6.13 21.93
N PHE A 140 -7.17 -6.05 20.60
CA PHE A 140 -7.11 -7.20 19.74
C PHE A 140 -5.78 -7.95 19.85
N ALA A 141 -5.85 -9.27 19.71
CA ALA A 141 -4.70 -10.16 19.75
C ALA A 141 -4.43 -10.77 18.38
N PHE A 142 -3.14 -10.86 18.04
CA PHE A 142 -2.67 -11.40 16.77
C PHE A 142 -1.51 -12.36 17.00
N ARG A 143 -1.32 -13.28 16.09
CA ARG A 143 -0.10 -14.11 16.01
C ARG A 143 0.83 -13.50 14.97
N ASN A 144 1.98 -13.01 15.39
CA ASN A 144 2.91 -12.35 14.48
C ASN A 144 3.80 -13.33 13.70
N GLN A 145 4.62 -12.81 12.80
CA GLN A 145 5.58 -13.53 11.95
C GLN A 145 6.62 -14.38 12.72
N ASN A 146 6.75 -14.16 14.02
CA ASN A 146 7.60 -14.98 14.90
C ASN A 146 6.82 -16.06 15.66
N GLY A 147 5.51 -16.20 15.36
CA GLY A 147 4.60 -17.12 16.05
C GLY A 147 4.19 -16.66 17.46
N ARG A 148 4.57 -15.46 17.88
CA ARG A 148 4.25 -14.89 19.19
C ARG A 148 2.89 -14.22 19.15
N ILE A 149 2.18 -14.30 20.27
CA ILE A 149 0.96 -13.48 20.44
C ILE A 149 1.39 -12.04 20.77
N VAL A 150 0.88 -11.11 20.00
CA VAL A 150 1.03 -9.66 20.19
C VAL A 150 -0.35 -9.04 20.40
N ARG A 151 -0.44 -7.99 21.21
CA ARG A 151 -1.67 -7.26 21.47
C ARG A 151 -1.51 -5.79 21.18
N LEU A 152 -2.56 -5.11 20.78
CA LEU A 152 -2.48 -3.68 20.46
C LEU A 152 -2.02 -2.86 21.65
N THR A 153 -2.38 -3.25 22.87
CA THR A 153 -1.98 -2.55 24.10
C THR A 153 -0.47 -2.56 24.36
N GLN A 154 0.30 -3.47 23.77
CA GLN A 154 1.77 -3.49 23.93
C GLN A 154 2.45 -2.28 23.29
N TRP A 155 1.79 -1.62 22.34
CA TRP A 155 2.29 -0.42 21.68
C TRP A 155 1.71 0.88 22.26
N LYS A 156 0.97 0.84 23.39
CA LYS A 156 0.58 2.05 24.10
C LYS A 156 1.79 2.91 24.42
N GLY A 157 1.65 4.21 24.26
CA GLY A 157 2.75 5.16 24.33
C GLY A 157 3.48 5.40 23.01
N LYS A 158 3.16 4.61 21.98
CA LYS A 158 3.65 4.82 20.61
C LYS A 158 2.51 5.17 19.66
N VAL A 159 2.83 5.84 18.58
CA VAL A 159 1.94 5.95 17.43
C VAL A 159 1.98 4.63 16.67
N LEU A 160 0.85 3.96 16.54
CA LEU A 160 0.73 2.70 15.81
C LEU A 160 0.10 2.95 14.45
N LEU A 161 0.81 2.55 13.40
CA LEU A 161 0.30 2.50 12.03
C LEU A 161 -0.18 1.08 11.73
N LEU A 162 -1.47 0.92 11.43
CA LEU A 162 -2.07 -0.38 11.17
C LEU A 162 -2.67 -0.39 9.76
N THR A 163 -2.41 -1.44 8.99
CA THR A 163 -3.05 -1.69 7.68
C THR A 163 -3.41 -3.16 7.51
N PHE A 164 -4.33 -3.43 6.59
CA PHE A 164 -4.79 -4.79 6.31
C PHE A 164 -4.26 -5.29 4.97
N ILE A 165 -3.88 -6.56 4.94
CA ILE A 165 -3.30 -7.24 3.77
C ILE A 165 -3.76 -8.69 3.70
N TYR A 166 -3.50 -9.36 2.58
CA TYR A 166 -3.22 -10.79 2.52
C TYR A 166 -2.09 -11.04 1.51
N THR A 167 -1.22 -12.02 1.82
CA THR A 167 0.08 -12.15 1.12
C THR A 167 -0.04 -12.57 -0.34
N ARG A 168 -1.16 -13.20 -0.71
CA ARG A 168 -1.44 -13.69 -2.07
C ARG A 168 -2.18 -12.69 -2.96
N CYS A 169 -2.38 -11.45 -2.50
CA CYS A 169 -3.09 -10.43 -3.27
C CYS A 169 -2.41 -10.19 -4.63
N PRO A 170 -3.10 -10.44 -5.76
CA PRO A 170 -2.50 -10.26 -7.08
C PRO A 170 -2.59 -8.81 -7.59
N LEU A 171 -3.32 -7.95 -6.89
CA LEU A 171 -3.64 -6.61 -7.35
C LEU A 171 -2.57 -5.60 -6.93
N PRO A 172 -1.86 -4.97 -7.90
CA PRO A 172 -0.77 -4.03 -7.59
C PRO A 172 -1.19 -2.82 -6.78
N ASN A 173 -2.44 -2.38 -6.94
CA ASN A 173 -3.01 -1.18 -6.30
C ASN A 173 -3.60 -1.44 -4.92
N PHE A 174 -3.65 -2.69 -4.47
CA PHE A 174 -4.23 -3.12 -3.19
C PHE A 174 -3.13 -3.43 -2.16
N CYS A 175 -3.09 -4.64 -1.62
CA CYS A 175 -2.13 -5.03 -0.58
C CYS A 175 -0.67 -4.74 -0.95
N VAL A 176 -0.31 -4.90 -2.24
CA VAL A 176 1.05 -4.60 -2.74
C VAL A 176 1.37 -3.12 -2.57
N ARG A 177 0.42 -2.23 -2.90
CA ARG A 177 0.58 -0.77 -2.69
C ARG A 177 0.64 -0.43 -1.21
N MET A 178 -0.25 -0.99 -0.37
CA MET A 178 -0.22 -0.76 1.08
C MET A 178 1.13 -1.14 1.67
N SER A 179 1.65 -2.30 1.32
CA SER A 179 2.96 -2.76 1.80
C SER A 179 4.12 -1.90 1.29
N ARG A 180 4.06 -1.41 0.05
CA ARG A 180 5.07 -0.46 -0.48
C ARG A 180 5.01 0.89 0.23
N ASN A 181 3.82 1.40 0.50
CA ASN A 181 3.64 2.64 1.24
C ASN A 181 4.20 2.51 2.66
N PHE A 182 3.92 1.40 3.35
CA PHE A 182 4.47 1.11 4.67
C PHE A 182 5.99 0.95 4.65
N ALA A 183 6.56 0.30 3.64
CA ALA A 183 8.01 0.22 3.46
C ALA A 183 8.64 1.61 3.24
N GLY A 184 7.97 2.49 2.50
CA GLY A 184 8.38 3.88 2.33
C GLY A 184 8.34 4.66 3.64
N ILE A 185 7.25 4.52 4.41
CA ILE A 185 7.08 5.15 5.73
C ILE A 185 8.15 4.65 6.70
N ASP A 186 8.37 3.35 6.81
CA ASP A 186 9.39 2.77 7.70
C ASP A 186 10.79 3.31 7.37
N LYS A 187 11.13 3.38 6.10
CA LYS A 187 12.41 3.93 5.62
C LYS A 187 12.58 5.42 5.95
N GLU A 188 11.51 6.22 5.86
CA GLU A 188 11.56 7.62 6.25
C GLU A 188 11.66 7.79 7.77
N LEU A 189 10.96 6.99 8.55
CA LEU A 189 11.05 6.98 10.01
C LEU A 189 12.45 6.60 10.50
N GLN A 190 13.13 5.67 9.84
CA GLN A 190 14.51 5.29 10.16
C GLN A 190 15.52 6.44 10.08
N LYS A 191 15.20 7.51 9.34
CA LYS A 191 16.05 8.71 9.25
C LYS A 191 15.96 9.60 10.49
N ASP A 192 14.92 9.43 11.30
CA ASP A 192 14.69 10.14 12.57
C ASP A 192 14.58 9.14 13.72
N PRO A 193 15.68 8.84 14.44
CA PRO A 193 15.69 7.85 15.51
C PRO A 193 14.71 8.14 16.65
N GLN A 194 14.40 9.41 16.93
CA GLN A 194 13.46 9.78 17.98
C GLN A 194 12.03 9.45 17.55
N LEU A 195 11.67 9.79 16.33
CA LEU A 195 10.36 9.49 15.76
C LEU A 195 10.19 7.97 15.57
N TYR A 196 11.22 7.28 15.09
CA TYR A 196 11.25 5.83 14.94
C TYR A 196 10.98 5.11 16.26
N ALA A 197 11.60 5.55 17.36
CA ALA A 197 11.41 4.96 18.68
C ALA A 197 9.98 5.15 19.23
N LYS A 198 9.30 6.23 18.81
CA LYS A 198 7.93 6.57 19.21
C LYS A 198 6.85 5.97 18.30
N THR A 199 7.22 5.19 17.30
CA THR A 199 6.29 4.62 16.33
C THR A 199 6.39 3.10 16.27
N HIS A 200 5.37 2.46 15.72
CA HIS A 200 5.37 1.04 15.35
C HIS A 200 4.44 0.80 14.17
N LEU A 201 4.78 -0.14 13.30
CA LEU A 201 3.99 -0.54 12.15
C LEU A 201 3.43 -1.94 12.35
N LEU A 202 2.17 -2.15 11.93
CA LEU A 202 1.50 -3.44 11.99
C LEU A 202 0.73 -3.70 10.69
N SER A 203 1.13 -4.72 9.95
CA SER A 203 0.35 -5.25 8.84
C SER A 203 -0.42 -6.47 9.29
N VAL A 204 -1.75 -6.39 9.25
CA VAL A 204 -2.66 -7.45 9.70
C VAL A 204 -3.18 -8.21 8.48
N SER A 205 -2.93 -9.51 8.43
CA SER A 205 -3.55 -10.36 7.42
C SER A 205 -4.98 -10.73 7.82
N PHE A 206 -5.89 -10.70 6.85
CA PHE A 206 -7.25 -11.24 6.99
C PHE A 206 -7.42 -12.64 6.36
N ASP A 207 -6.31 -13.32 6.02
CA ASP A 207 -6.27 -14.71 5.52
C ASP A 207 -5.43 -15.61 6.46
N PRO A 208 -5.82 -15.75 7.75
CA PRO A 208 -5.00 -16.42 8.77
C PRO A 208 -4.75 -17.90 8.47
N GLN A 209 -5.60 -18.53 7.66
CA GLN A 209 -5.43 -19.94 7.29
C GLN A 209 -4.27 -20.15 6.32
N TYR A 210 -4.02 -19.21 5.44
CA TYR A 210 -2.88 -19.25 4.51
C TYR A 210 -1.66 -18.50 5.06
N ASP A 211 -1.87 -17.33 5.62
CA ASP A 211 -0.83 -16.42 6.06
C ASP A 211 -0.28 -16.83 7.44
N THR A 212 0.33 -18.02 7.46
CA THR A 212 1.02 -18.55 8.65
C THR A 212 2.18 -17.64 9.07
N PRO A 213 2.70 -17.76 10.30
CA PRO A 213 3.88 -17.00 10.73
C PRO A 213 5.07 -17.07 9.77
N ALA A 214 5.32 -18.25 9.17
CA ALA A 214 6.40 -18.43 8.20
C ALA A 214 6.14 -17.67 6.90
N VAL A 215 4.90 -17.68 6.40
CA VAL A 215 4.50 -16.92 5.22
C VAL A 215 4.61 -15.41 5.47
N LEU A 216 4.08 -14.95 6.61
CA LEU A 216 4.16 -13.55 7.03
C LEU A 216 5.61 -13.07 7.21
N ARG A 217 6.49 -13.92 7.76
CA ARG A 217 7.92 -13.61 7.87
C ARG A 217 8.58 -13.45 6.50
N SER A 218 8.30 -14.35 5.56
CA SER A 218 8.83 -14.26 4.20
C SER A 218 8.35 -13.00 3.48
N TYR A 219 7.05 -12.74 3.56
CA TYR A 219 6.43 -11.55 2.98
C TYR A 219 7.00 -10.25 3.56
N GLY A 220 7.01 -10.13 4.89
CA GLY A 220 7.53 -8.96 5.59
C GLY A 220 9.01 -8.72 5.29
N GLY A 221 9.83 -9.77 5.31
CA GLY A 221 11.25 -9.69 4.98
C GLY A 221 11.53 -9.15 3.58
N ALA A 222 10.66 -9.41 2.62
CA ALA A 222 10.76 -8.86 1.27
C ALA A 222 10.47 -7.35 1.23
N TYR A 223 9.51 -6.86 2.02
CA TYR A 223 9.16 -5.43 2.05
C TYR A 223 10.11 -4.59 2.90
N THR A 224 10.64 -5.13 4.00
CA THR A 224 11.69 -4.45 4.78
C THR A 224 13.05 -4.43 4.07
N GLY A 225 13.25 -5.31 3.08
CA GLY A 225 14.49 -5.46 2.33
C GLY A 225 15.59 -6.23 3.08
N ASN A 226 15.33 -6.68 4.31
CA ASN A 226 16.29 -7.42 5.13
C ASN A 226 16.14 -8.95 5.02
N TYR A 227 15.05 -9.41 4.41
CA TYR A 227 14.77 -10.82 4.14
C TYR A 227 14.93 -11.69 5.40
N THR A 228 15.78 -12.71 5.35
CA THR A 228 16.02 -13.63 6.46
C THR A 228 16.70 -13.00 7.68
N LYS A 229 17.33 -11.82 7.52
CA LYS A 229 18.00 -11.07 8.60
C LYS A 229 17.06 -10.11 9.32
N GLU A 230 15.81 -9.98 8.86
CA GLU A 230 14.85 -9.08 9.47
C GLU A 230 14.51 -9.51 10.89
N THR A 231 14.58 -8.55 11.82
CA THR A 231 14.25 -8.74 13.23
C THR A 231 12.82 -8.43 13.57
N PHE A 232 12.14 -7.65 12.72
CA PHE A 232 10.79 -7.15 12.92
C PHE A 232 10.62 -6.31 14.20
N ALA A 233 11.66 -5.55 14.56
CA ALA A 233 11.64 -4.75 15.78
C ALA A 233 10.69 -3.54 15.70
N HIS A 234 10.42 -3.03 14.50
CA HIS A 234 9.61 -1.84 14.28
C HIS A 234 8.35 -2.12 13.45
N TRP A 235 8.32 -3.18 12.67
CA TRP A 235 7.19 -3.52 11.81
C TRP A 235 6.82 -4.99 11.93
N ASP A 236 5.69 -5.26 12.58
CA ASP A 236 5.14 -6.61 12.70
C ASP A 236 4.18 -6.93 11.54
N PHE A 237 4.20 -8.19 11.13
CA PHE A 237 3.24 -8.80 10.22
C PHE A 237 2.50 -9.91 10.98
N ALA A 238 1.22 -9.77 11.15
CA ALA A 238 0.48 -10.64 12.04
C ALA A 238 -0.88 -11.03 11.45
N ALA A 239 -1.45 -12.11 11.94
CA ALA A 239 -2.81 -12.53 11.61
C ALA A 239 -3.58 -12.80 12.91
N PRO A 240 -4.88 -12.47 12.97
CA PRO A 240 -5.73 -12.87 14.08
C PRO A 240 -6.03 -14.37 14.03
N THR A 241 -6.67 -14.89 15.07
CA THR A 241 -7.34 -16.20 14.99
C THR A 241 -8.62 -16.08 14.18
N ASP A 242 -9.11 -17.20 13.65
CA ASP A 242 -10.39 -17.25 12.91
C ASP A 242 -11.56 -16.70 13.77
N GLN A 243 -11.49 -16.83 15.08
CA GLN A 243 -12.53 -16.36 16.01
C GLN A 243 -12.48 -14.84 16.24
N GLU A 244 -11.29 -14.24 16.18
CA GLU A 244 -11.12 -12.79 16.36
C GLU A 244 -11.28 -12.03 15.03
N LEU A 245 -11.01 -12.67 13.91
CA LEU A 245 -11.01 -12.04 12.58
C LEU A 245 -12.31 -11.25 12.29
N PRO A 246 -13.53 -11.82 12.49
CA PRO A 246 -14.76 -11.06 12.18
C PRO A 246 -14.91 -9.78 12.99
N LYS A 247 -14.51 -9.78 14.27
CA LYS A 247 -14.60 -8.61 15.15
C LYS A 247 -13.62 -7.52 14.75
N ILE A 248 -12.40 -7.93 14.36
CA ILE A 248 -11.35 -7.03 13.90
C ILE A 248 -11.78 -6.39 12.58
N MET A 249 -12.26 -7.19 11.65
CA MET A 249 -12.72 -6.71 10.35
C MET A 249 -13.90 -5.75 10.50
N GLN A 250 -14.86 -6.07 11.36
CA GLN A 250 -16.00 -5.20 11.64
C GLN A 250 -15.56 -3.87 12.27
N PHE A 251 -14.62 -3.90 13.24
CA PHE A 251 -14.16 -2.68 13.90
C PHE A 251 -13.40 -1.78 12.95
N PHE A 252 -12.51 -2.33 12.12
CA PHE A 252 -11.65 -1.56 11.22
C PHE A 252 -12.25 -1.35 9.82
N ASP A 253 -13.51 -1.66 9.64
CA ASP A 253 -14.23 -1.53 8.36
C ASP A 253 -13.54 -2.25 7.19
N VAL A 254 -13.16 -3.50 7.42
CA VAL A 254 -12.55 -4.35 6.40
C VAL A 254 -13.56 -5.38 5.92
N GLY A 255 -14.09 -5.20 4.73
CA GLY A 255 -14.84 -6.25 4.04
C GLY A 255 -13.88 -7.22 3.34
N ALA A 256 -14.10 -8.52 3.45
CA ALA A 256 -13.38 -9.52 2.68
C ALA A 256 -14.28 -10.71 2.33
N THR A 257 -14.32 -11.07 1.05
CA THR A 257 -15.11 -12.16 0.51
C THR A 257 -14.20 -13.09 -0.29
N PRO A 258 -14.06 -14.36 0.12
CA PRO A 258 -13.32 -15.36 -0.67
C PRO A 258 -13.99 -15.60 -2.03
N GLU A 259 -13.20 -15.66 -3.09
CA GLU A 259 -13.63 -15.97 -4.44
C GLU A 259 -13.31 -17.42 -4.82
N THR A 260 -13.93 -17.90 -5.91
CA THR A 260 -13.76 -19.29 -6.38
C THR A 260 -12.35 -19.60 -6.89
N ASP A 261 -11.60 -18.61 -7.33
CA ASP A 261 -10.22 -18.70 -7.81
C ASP A 261 -9.16 -18.60 -6.70
N ARG A 262 -9.59 -18.60 -5.43
CA ARG A 262 -8.76 -18.42 -4.22
C ARG A 262 -8.25 -16.99 -4.02
N THR A 263 -8.69 -16.04 -4.78
CA THR A 263 -8.51 -14.63 -4.45
C THR A 263 -9.47 -14.22 -3.34
N ILE A 264 -9.21 -13.09 -2.71
CA ILE A 264 -10.10 -12.50 -1.73
C ILE A 264 -10.40 -11.10 -2.20
N THR A 265 -11.65 -10.85 -2.52
CA THR A 265 -12.15 -9.50 -2.74
C THR A 265 -12.26 -8.79 -1.39
N HIS A 266 -11.66 -7.61 -1.26
CA HIS A 266 -11.60 -6.92 0.03
C HIS A 266 -11.53 -5.41 -0.11
N SER A 267 -12.05 -4.70 0.90
CA SER A 267 -11.79 -3.26 1.06
C SER A 267 -10.39 -3.02 1.64
N LEU A 268 -9.95 -1.76 1.60
CA LEU A 268 -8.68 -1.34 2.16
C LEU A 268 -8.91 -0.39 3.33
N SER A 269 -8.24 -0.66 4.44
CA SER A 269 -8.30 0.15 5.64
C SER A 269 -6.88 0.33 6.19
N THR A 270 -6.53 1.59 6.45
CA THR A 270 -5.29 1.96 7.12
C THR A 270 -5.60 2.96 8.23
N VAL A 271 -5.06 2.74 9.42
CA VAL A 271 -5.41 3.51 10.61
C VAL A 271 -4.15 4.00 11.31
N VAL A 272 -4.16 5.27 11.69
CA VAL A 272 -3.20 5.86 12.63
C VAL A 272 -3.84 5.85 14.02
N ILE A 273 -3.23 5.13 14.94
CA ILE A 273 -3.67 5.01 16.34
C ILE A 273 -2.68 5.81 17.20
N GLY A 274 -3.23 6.68 18.03
CA GLY A 274 -2.44 7.53 18.92
C GLY A 274 -1.79 6.74 20.08
N PRO A 275 -0.84 7.37 20.81
CA PRO A 275 -0.19 6.76 21.96
C PRO A 275 -1.17 6.40 23.10
N ASP A 276 -2.34 7.01 23.12
CA ASP A 276 -3.44 6.73 24.04
C ASP A 276 -4.29 5.51 23.67
N GLY A 277 -4.00 4.89 22.52
CA GLY A 277 -4.74 3.74 22.00
C GLY A 277 -6.06 4.10 21.32
N LYS A 278 -6.22 5.33 20.90
CA LYS A 278 -7.41 5.80 20.19
C LYS A 278 -7.11 6.04 18.71
N VAL A 279 -8.14 5.88 17.89
CA VAL A 279 -8.09 6.26 16.48
C VAL A 279 -7.76 7.75 16.38
N PHE A 280 -6.66 8.09 15.75
CA PHE A 280 -6.33 9.46 15.40
C PHE A 280 -6.88 9.79 14.01
N LYS A 281 -6.65 8.89 13.06
CA LYS A 281 -7.15 9.06 11.69
C LYS A 281 -7.29 7.72 10.98
N TRP A 282 -8.36 7.61 10.23
CA TRP A 282 -8.63 6.51 9.34
C TRP A 282 -8.40 6.94 7.87
N TYR A 283 -7.82 6.05 7.10
CA TYR A 283 -7.54 6.20 5.67
C TYR A 283 -8.19 5.02 4.94
N PRO A 284 -9.44 5.15 4.49
CA PRO A 284 -10.07 4.13 3.65
C PRO A 284 -9.45 4.13 2.25
N GLY A 285 -9.52 2.97 1.59
CA GLY A 285 -9.06 2.84 0.21
C GLY A 285 -7.53 2.93 0.05
N ASN A 286 -7.10 3.30 -1.14
CA ASN A 286 -5.68 3.28 -1.54
C ASN A 286 -5.11 4.64 -1.98
N GLU A 287 -5.87 5.71 -1.86
CA GLU A 287 -5.50 7.02 -2.41
C GLU A 287 -4.59 7.85 -1.50
N TRP A 288 -4.43 7.45 -0.23
CA TRP A 288 -3.56 8.12 0.69
C TRP A 288 -2.07 7.92 0.32
N THR A 289 -1.24 8.90 0.66
CA THR A 289 0.21 8.86 0.40
C THR A 289 1.02 8.69 1.68
N PRO A 290 2.24 8.13 1.60
CA PRO A 290 3.15 8.07 2.74
C PRO A 290 3.37 9.41 3.43
N ASP A 291 3.48 10.52 2.67
CA ASP A 291 3.71 11.86 3.21
C ASP A 291 2.55 12.35 4.07
N GLN A 292 1.30 12.05 3.67
CA GLN A 292 0.11 12.38 4.46
C GLN A 292 0.14 11.66 5.82
N VAL A 293 0.44 10.35 5.82
CA VAL A 293 0.53 9.57 7.04
C VAL A 293 1.69 10.03 7.92
N LEU A 294 2.87 10.29 7.34
CA LEU A 294 4.04 10.80 8.06
C LEU A 294 3.78 12.18 8.70
N ALA A 295 3.01 13.04 8.04
CA ALA A 295 2.63 14.33 8.62
C ALA A 295 1.78 14.13 9.89
N ASP A 296 0.82 13.21 9.87
CA ASP A 296 -0.01 12.90 11.03
C ASP A 296 0.79 12.19 12.15
N VAL A 297 1.73 11.31 11.79
CA VAL A 297 2.65 10.69 12.75
C VAL A 297 3.50 11.72 13.48
N ARG A 298 4.10 12.67 12.75
CA ARG A 298 4.90 13.76 13.33
C ARG A 298 4.09 14.62 14.30
N LYS A 299 2.83 14.90 13.95
CA LYS A 299 1.91 15.67 14.78
C LYS A 299 1.59 14.99 16.12
N LEU A 300 1.53 13.63 16.12
CA LEU A 300 1.23 12.85 17.31
C LEU A 300 2.45 12.57 18.19
N ALA A 301 3.62 12.43 17.59
CA ALA A 301 4.85 12.02 18.26
C ALA A 301 5.70 13.21 18.74
N GLY A 302 5.38 14.45 18.28
CA GLY A 302 6.01 15.71 18.74
C GLY A 302 5.41 16.13 20.04
#